data_d38f1998cd46f980a32304d8a670f545
#
_entry.id   d38f1998cd46f980a32304d8a670f545
#
_cell.length_a   1.000
_cell.length_b   1.000
_cell.length_c   1.000
_cell.angle_alpha   90.00
_cell.angle_beta   90.00
_cell.angle_gamma   90.00
#
_symmetry.space_group_name_H-M   'P 1'
#
loop_
_entity.id
_entity.type
_entity.pdbx_description
1 polymer ?
#
loop_
_entity_poly.entity_id
_entity_poly.type
_entity_poly.pdbx_seq_one_letter_code
_entity_poly.pdbx_strand_id
1 'polypeptide(L)'
;MLTSEQQTHKPKQSKIRYTEYYDLQSTFDRLYADSLKGKTFHNLIGLMASEENIKLAYRTIKGNKGSGTPGVDKRTIKHLASMEEEKFVRLIQKQFSWYNPRPVRRVEIPKPNGKTRPLGIPTIVDRIVQQCILQVLEPICEAKFHERSNGFRPNRSTEHAIAQCCRLMQIQHLHYAVDLDVHGFFDNVNHGKLIRQMWELGIRDKKLLCIIKQMLKAPIVLPDGKRVYPTKGTPQGGILSPLLSNIVLNELDWWVSSQWENMPTHYEYKTRQNARGTDIKSHTYRALRRSNLKEMYLVRYADDFKIFCRSYKDAVKTFEATKKWLKDRLGLDISPEKSKVINMEQRYSEFLGFKMKLYRKGKKYVVCSHMSDKAVTHAKEKISAAIKAIQTPADSHSQYIAIQQYNSVVAGLHNYYRLATRVSEDFPNLAQGLKKQMSNRLRGLTRNGKLERGFIKERYGKSKQLRFLNGHPLIPIGYVQTRDAQHKKKTVNRYTPEGRAEIHKNLGVNTDTMIWLMRTPVLDKSIEFADNRISLFAAQYGRCAITGTELMPYDIGCHHKVPLENGGTDKYSNLVLVTEAVHLLIHATLEETIQKYLKQLQLNKKQLEKLNKLRKLAGTPAIA
;
A
#
# COMPACT_ATOMS: atom_id res chain seq x y z
N MET A 1 -29.76 35.10 -27.47
CA MET A 1 -29.63 35.12 -26.00
C MET A 1 -29.65 33.67 -25.51
N LEU A 2 -28.49 33.10 -25.26
CA LEU A 2 -28.33 31.76 -24.70
C LEU A 2 -27.31 31.92 -23.55
N THR A 3 -27.81 31.95 -22.34
CA THR A 3 -27.01 31.95 -21.11
C THR A 3 -26.60 30.50 -20.81
N SER A 4 -25.33 30.19 -21.06
CA SER A 4 -24.72 28.95 -20.63
C SER A 4 -24.39 29.03 -19.14
N GLU A 5 -25.15 28.34 -18.30
CA GLU A 5 -24.77 28.07 -16.92
C GLU A 5 -23.51 27.19 -16.92
N GLN A 6 -22.38 27.78 -16.65
CA GLN A 6 -21.15 27.06 -16.31
C GLN A 6 -21.32 26.43 -14.93
N GLN A 7 -21.61 25.14 -14.91
CA GLN A 7 -21.47 24.33 -13.70
C GLN A 7 -20.00 24.34 -13.26
N THR A 8 -19.68 25.18 -12.29
CA THR A 8 -18.38 25.17 -11.62
C THR A 8 -18.23 23.86 -10.84
N HIS A 9 -17.60 22.87 -11.47
CA HIS A 9 -17.11 21.70 -10.77
C HIS A 9 -16.10 22.16 -9.70
N LYS A 10 -16.51 22.14 -8.42
CA LYS A 10 -15.56 22.29 -7.31
C LYS A 10 -14.46 21.24 -7.46
N PRO A 11 -13.19 21.62 -7.54
CA PRO A 11 -12.11 20.65 -7.68
C PRO A 11 -12.12 19.72 -6.46
N LYS A 12 -12.06 18.41 -6.71
CA LYS A 12 -11.88 17.41 -5.64
C LYS A 12 -10.55 17.69 -4.95
N GLN A 13 -10.62 18.12 -3.69
CA GLN A 13 -9.45 18.41 -2.88
C GLN A 13 -8.63 17.15 -2.68
N SER A 14 -7.37 17.16 -3.08
CA SER A 14 -6.45 16.03 -2.91
C SER A 14 -5.94 15.96 -1.47
N LYS A 15 -5.78 14.75 -0.95
CA LYS A 15 -5.18 14.53 0.39
C LYS A 15 -3.68 14.74 0.32
N ILE A 16 -3.12 15.44 1.30
CA ILE A 16 -1.68 15.61 1.48
C ILE A 16 -1.03 14.24 1.74
N ARG A 17 0.14 14.01 1.18
CA ARG A 17 0.92 12.79 1.39
C ARG A 17 1.67 12.85 2.72
N TYR A 18 1.88 11.72 3.35
CA TYR A 18 2.56 11.65 4.64
C TYR A 18 3.96 12.27 4.65
N THR A 19 4.72 12.14 3.55
CA THR A 19 6.04 12.74 3.41
C THR A 19 6.03 14.27 3.41
N GLU A 20 4.95 14.88 2.96
CA GLU A 20 4.77 16.33 2.95
C GLU A 20 4.38 16.88 4.32
N TYR A 21 3.77 16.06 5.19
CA TYR A 21 3.52 16.45 6.58
C TYR A 21 4.79 16.74 7.38
N TYR A 22 5.92 16.15 6.98
CA TYR A 22 7.18 16.22 7.70
C TYR A 22 8.32 16.81 6.87
N ASP A 23 8.03 17.51 5.79
CA ASP A 23 8.99 18.17 4.89
C ASP A 23 10.13 17.25 4.37
N LEU A 24 9.83 15.96 4.23
CA LEU A 24 10.81 14.96 3.78
C LEU A 24 10.77 14.70 2.28
N GLN A 25 9.79 15.26 1.56
CA GLN A 25 9.60 14.93 0.16
C GLN A 25 10.79 15.37 -0.71
N SER A 26 11.29 16.59 -0.51
CA SER A 26 12.46 17.11 -1.24
C SER A 26 13.72 16.27 -0.99
N THR A 27 13.89 15.80 0.23
CA THR A 27 15.00 14.91 0.61
C THR A 27 14.90 13.56 -0.10
N PHE A 28 13.71 12.96 -0.15
CA PHE A 28 13.50 11.67 -0.85
C PHE A 28 13.62 11.81 -2.37
N ASP A 29 13.19 12.93 -2.93
CA ASP A 29 13.40 13.25 -4.36
C ASP A 29 14.89 13.34 -4.70
N ARG A 30 15.68 14.00 -3.85
CA ARG A 30 17.14 14.10 -4.02
C ARG A 30 17.81 12.73 -3.92
N LEU A 31 17.45 11.90 -2.94
CA LEU A 31 17.98 10.54 -2.82
C LEU A 31 17.70 9.71 -4.07
N TYR A 32 16.48 9.81 -4.60
CA TYR A 32 16.11 9.14 -5.84
C TYR A 32 16.93 9.64 -7.04
N ALA A 33 17.00 10.95 -7.23
CA ALA A 33 17.74 11.56 -8.33
C ALA A 33 19.24 11.27 -8.28
N ASP A 34 19.85 11.34 -7.09
CA ASP A 34 21.25 11.01 -6.87
C ASP A 34 21.55 9.52 -7.14
N SER A 35 20.64 8.64 -6.73
CA SER A 35 20.74 7.21 -7.03
C SER A 35 20.65 6.93 -8.53
N LEU A 36 19.75 7.59 -9.27
CA LEU A 36 19.68 7.48 -10.73
C LEU A 36 20.99 7.87 -11.42
N LYS A 37 21.70 8.88 -10.88
CA LYS A 37 23.01 9.32 -11.36
C LYS A 37 24.17 8.38 -10.94
N GLY A 38 23.89 7.30 -10.24
CA GLY A 38 24.92 6.34 -9.79
C GLY A 38 25.71 6.77 -8.56
N LYS A 39 25.30 7.82 -7.85
CA LYS A 39 25.96 8.23 -6.60
C LYS A 39 25.86 7.17 -5.52
N THR A 40 26.83 7.17 -4.60
CA THR A 40 26.87 6.29 -3.43
C THR A 40 26.52 7.08 -2.17
N PHE A 41 25.98 6.37 -1.17
CA PHE A 41 25.45 6.96 0.06
C PHE A 41 26.17 6.39 1.28
N HIS A 42 26.82 7.26 2.07
CA HIS A 42 27.68 6.88 3.18
C HIS A 42 27.13 7.27 4.56
N ASN A 43 26.40 8.36 4.67
CA ASN A 43 25.94 8.93 5.95
C ASN A 43 24.42 8.99 6.03
N LEU A 44 23.75 7.82 5.97
CA LEU A 44 22.29 7.74 5.98
C LEU A 44 21.69 7.71 7.39
N ILE A 45 22.46 7.31 8.40
CA ILE A 45 21.98 7.16 9.79
C ILE A 45 21.43 8.48 10.33
N GLY A 46 22.10 9.61 10.08
CA GLY A 46 21.62 10.92 10.54
C GLY A 46 20.21 11.24 10.02
N LEU A 47 19.96 10.97 8.73
CA LEU A 47 18.65 11.16 8.13
C LEU A 47 17.62 10.15 8.68
N MET A 48 18.00 8.89 8.89
CA MET A 48 17.11 7.86 9.45
C MET A 48 16.70 8.17 10.89
N ALA A 49 17.61 8.77 11.68
CA ALA A 49 17.41 9.16 13.06
C ALA A 49 16.88 10.60 13.22
N SER A 50 16.62 11.32 12.13
CA SER A 50 16.04 12.66 12.22
C SER A 50 14.63 12.59 12.83
N GLU A 51 14.27 13.64 13.55
CA GLU A 51 12.99 13.75 14.23
C GLU A 51 11.82 13.61 13.26
N GLU A 52 11.89 14.28 12.11
CA GLU A 52 10.88 14.25 11.06
C GLU A 52 10.67 12.84 10.52
N ASN A 53 11.76 12.11 10.29
CA ASN A 53 11.69 10.74 9.77
C ASN A 53 11.14 9.77 10.81
N ILE A 54 11.46 9.96 12.10
CA ILE A 54 10.91 9.18 13.20
C ILE A 54 9.40 9.43 13.36
N LYS A 55 8.96 10.69 13.31
CA LYS A 55 7.54 11.05 13.38
C LYS A 55 6.76 10.50 12.19
N LEU A 56 7.32 10.56 10.99
CA LEU A 56 6.73 9.94 9.80
C LEU A 56 6.62 8.41 9.95
N ALA A 57 7.63 7.76 10.54
CA ALA A 57 7.61 6.32 10.79
C ALA A 57 6.52 5.95 11.81
N TYR A 58 6.38 6.70 12.90
CA TYR A 58 5.29 6.52 13.86
C TYR A 58 3.92 6.61 13.18
N ARG A 59 3.67 7.69 12.41
CA ARG A 59 2.42 7.89 11.66
C ARG A 59 2.10 6.71 10.73
N THR A 60 3.10 6.24 10.00
CA THR A 60 2.95 5.14 9.05
C THR A 60 2.60 3.82 9.78
N ILE A 61 3.31 3.51 10.85
CA ILE A 61 3.07 2.29 11.65
C ILE A 61 1.73 2.35 12.38
N LYS A 62 1.35 3.52 12.96
CA LYS A 62 0.06 3.74 13.63
C LYS A 62 -1.12 3.40 12.70
N GLY A 63 -1.03 3.75 11.43
CA GLY A 63 -2.05 3.48 10.41
C GLY A 63 -2.14 2.00 9.97
N ASN A 64 -1.18 1.17 10.30
CA ASN A 64 -1.15 -0.24 9.89
C ASN A 64 -2.04 -1.12 10.76
N LYS A 65 -2.80 -2.04 10.14
CA LYS A 65 -3.65 -3.00 10.89
C LYS A 65 -2.87 -3.82 11.93
N GLY A 66 -1.60 -4.12 11.66
CA GLY A 66 -0.71 -4.85 12.56
C GLY A 66 -0.18 -4.04 13.76
N SER A 67 -0.44 -2.73 13.84
CA SER A 67 0.07 -1.86 14.91
C SER A 67 -0.38 -2.28 16.32
N GLY A 68 -1.56 -2.90 16.42
CA GLY A 68 -2.11 -3.48 17.65
C GLY A 68 -1.60 -4.88 17.99
N THR A 69 -0.78 -5.51 17.11
CA THR A 69 -0.25 -6.87 17.37
C THR A 69 1.09 -6.76 18.12
N PRO A 70 1.21 -7.30 19.35
CA PRO A 70 2.42 -7.15 20.15
C PRO A 70 3.56 -8.08 19.69
N GLY A 71 4.81 -7.66 19.90
CA GLY A 71 6.00 -8.49 19.81
C GLY A 71 6.17 -9.39 21.06
N VAL A 72 7.42 -9.80 21.34
CA VAL A 72 7.76 -10.58 22.55
C VAL A 72 7.59 -9.76 23.84
N ASP A 73 7.72 -8.43 23.75
CA ASP A 73 7.60 -7.49 24.86
C ASP A 73 6.16 -7.13 25.23
N LYS A 74 5.17 -7.75 24.58
CA LYS A 74 3.73 -7.52 24.74
C LYS A 74 3.29 -6.05 24.47
N ARG A 75 4.18 -5.18 23.97
CA ARG A 75 3.90 -3.77 23.67
C ARG A 75 3.31 -3.60 22.27
N THR A 76 2.44 -2.61 22.13
CA THR A 76 1.77 -2.22 20.87
C THR A 76 1.98 -0.72 20.63
N ILE A 77 1.50 -0.21 19.51
CA ILE A 77 1.57 1.23 19.20
C ILE A 77 0.89 2.09 20.28
N LYS A 78 -0.13 1.56 20.98
CA LYS A 78 -0.83 2.29 22.04
C LYS A 78 0.07 2.63 23.23
N HIS A 79 1.06 1.77 23.53
CA HIS A 79 2.04 2.03 24.59
C HIS A 79 3.03 3.15 24.24
N LEU A 80 3.27 3.36 22.94
CA LEU A 80 4.10 4.48 22.48
C LEU A 80 3.29 5.77 22.37
N ALA A 81 2.01 5.66 22.05
CA ALA A 81 1.11 6.80 21.79
C ALA A 81 1.01 7.78 22.97
N SER A 82 1.11 7.28 24.21
CA SER A 82 1.05 8.07 25.44
C SER A 82 2.40 8.67 25.87
N MET A 83 3.50 8.32 25.16
CA MET A 83 4.82 8.91 25.48
C MET A 83 4.87 10.37 25.05
N GLU A 84 5.57 11.19 25.80
CA GLU A 84 5.98 12.53 25.37
C GLU A 84 6.76 12.46 24.06
N GLU A 85 6.54 13.44 23.19
CA GLU A 85 7.13 13.46 21.85
C GLU A 85 8.65 13.38 21.88
N GLU A 86 9.32 14.19 22.73
CA GLU A 86 10.78 14.18 22.86
C GLU A 86 11.32 12.85 23.39
N LYS A 87 10.67 12.29 24.42
CA LYS A 87 11.06 11.00 24.98
C LYS A 87 10.94 9.88 23.95
N PHE A 88 9.89 9.92 23.12
CA PHE A 88 9.70 8.98 22.02
C PHE A 88 10.81 9.14 20.97
N VAL A 89 11.10 10.36 20.51
CA VAL A 89 12.14 10.62 19.51
C VAL A 89 13.50 10.15 20.04
N ARG A 90 13.88 10.53 21.27
CA ARG A 90 15.14 10.10 21.91
C ARG A 90 15.23 8.57 22.05
N LEU A 91 14.13 7.89 22.37
CA LEU A 91 14.07 6.42 22.43
C LEU A 91 14.49 5.79 21.10
N ILE A 92 13.96 6.28 19.98
CA ILE A 92 14.25 5.75 18.65
C ILE A 92 15.67 6.16 18.20
N GLN A 93 16.11 7.38 18.44
CA GLN A 93 17.47 7.85 18.15
C GLN A 93 18.52 6.99 18.87
N LYS A 94 18.27 6.60 20.12
CA LYS A 94 19.15 5.71 20.89
C LYS A 94 19.33 4.35 20.19
N GLN A 95 18.29 3.83 19.50
CA GLN A 95 18.41 2.59 18.73
C GLN A 95 19.39 2.75 17.54
N PHE A 96 19.44 3.91 16.89
CA PHE A 96 20.41 4.16 15.82
C PHE A 96 21.85 4.39 16.33
N SER A 97 22.01 4.81 17.58
CA SER A 97 23.33 4.92 18.21
C SER A 97 23.91 3.55 18.54
N TRP A 98 23.12 2.69 19.17
CA TRP A 98 23.48 1.33 19.57
C TRP A 98 22.30 0.38 19.34
N TYR A 99 22.28 -0.28 18.18
CA TYR A 99 21.19 -1.16 17.82
C TYR A 99 21.38 -2.57 18.40
N ASN A 100 20.44 -2.99 19.24
CA ASN A 100 20.34 -4.34 19.75
C ASN A 100 18.90 -4.84 19.58
N PRO A 101 18.58 -5.58 18.49
CA PRO A 101 17.22 -6.02 18.20
C PRO A 101 16.70 -6.95 19.28
N ARG A 102 15.47 -6.73 19.68
CA ARG A 102 14.77 -7.70 20.52
C ARG A 102 14.38 -8.93 19.71
N PRO A 103 14.19 -10.10 20.38
CA PRO A 103 13.75 -11.30 19.68
C PRO A 103 12.44 -11.09 18.91
N VAL A 104 12.32 -11.76 17.77
CA VAL A 104 11.13 -11.76 16.92
C VAL A 104 10.18 -12.85 17.37
N ARG A 105 8.91 -12.54 17.65
CA ARG A 105 7.90 -13.52 18.03
C ARG A 105 7.40 -14.28 16.81
N ARG A 106 7.51 -15.61 16.81
CA ARG A 106 6.98 -16.49 15.75
C ARG A 106 5.50 -16.76 15.97
N VAL A 107 4.72 -16.64 14.87
CA VAL A 107 3.31 -17.05 14.82
C VAL A 107 3.11 -17.89 13.56
N GLU A 108 2.46 -19.03 13.69
CA GLU A 108 2.14 -19.92 12.57
C GLU A 108 0.73 -19.60 12.06
N ILE A 109 0.64 -19.13 10.79
CA ILE A 109 -0.65 -18.84 10.14
C ILE A 109 -1.05 -20.04 9.28
N PRO A 110 -2.22 -20.66 9.49
CA PRO A 110 -2.68 -21.76 8.66
C PRO A 110 -2.83 -21.34 7.18
N LYS A 111 -2.40 -22.21 6.27
CA LYS A 111 -2.66 -22.10 4.83
C LYS A 111 -3.82 -23.02 4.45
N PRO A 112 -4.58 -22.73 3.35
CA PRO A 112 -5.68 -23.57 2.88
C PRO A 112 -5.29 -25.02 2.56
N ASN A 113 -3.99 -25.29 2.33
CA ASN A 113 -3.44 -26.62 2.03
C ASN A 113 -2.96 -27.41 3.27
N GLY A 114 -3.37 -27.00 4.46
CA GLY A 114 -2.97 -27.65 5.73
C GLY A 114 -1.55 -27.32 6.21
N LYS A 115 -0.71 -26.66 5.40
CA LYS A 115 0.61 -26.16 5.82
C LYS A 115 0.46 -24.84 6.57
N THR A 116 1.46 -24.46 7.34
CA THR A 116 1.51 -23.15 8.01
C THR A 116 2.42 -22.16 7.25
N ARG A 117 2.21 -20.87 7.51
CA ARG A 117 3.13 -19.80 7.13
C ARG A 117 3.75 -19.23 8.40
N PRO A 118 5.07 -19.35 8.55
CA PRO A 118 5.75 -18.77 9.70
C PRO A 118 5.81 -17.25 9.58
N LEU A 119 5.14 -16.53 10.46
CA LEU A 119 5.17 -15.06 10.52
C LEU A 119 6.04 -14.62 11.70
N GLY A 120 7.00 -13.74 11.45
CA GLY A 120 7.83 -13.13 12.48
C GLY A 120 7.29 -11.74 12.85
N ILE A 121 7.02 -11.50 14.11
CA ILE A 121 6.50 -10.22 14.62
C ILE A 121 7.58 -9.55 15.47
N PRO A 122 8.31 -8.53 14.94
CA PRO A 122 9.24 -7.72 15.72
C PRO A 122 8.51 -6.89 16.77
N THR A 123 9.23 -6.38 17.77
CA THR A 123 8.66 -5.44 18.75
C THR A 123 8.20 -4.15 18.05
N ILE A 124 7.32 -3.39 18.69
CA ILE A 124 6.81 -2.16 18.07
C ILE A 124 7.93 -1.12 17.86
N VAL A 125 8.93 -1.07 18.75
CA VAL A 125 10.11 -0.21 18.62
C VAL A 125 10.95 -0.63 17.43
N ASP A 126 11.26 -1.93 17.28
CA ASP A 126 12.00 -2.43 16.11
C ASP A 126 11.26 -2.16 14.80
N ARG A 127 9.92 -2.25 14.80
CA ARG A 127 9.11 -1.89 13.61
C ARG A 127 9.22 -0.42 13.25
N ILE A 128 9.28 0.50 14.24
CA ILE A 128 9.52 1.93 13.99
C ILE A 128 10.91 2.13 13.40
N VAL A 129 11.96 1.51 13.97
CA VAL A 129 13.33 1.59 13.43
C VAL A 129 13.41 1.05 12.00
N GLN A 130 12.78 -0.11 11.72
CA GLN A 130 12.69 -0.67 10.37
C GLN A 130 11.97 0.29 9.41
N GLN A 131 10.92 0.97 9.86
CA GLN A 131 10.18 1.94 9.06
C GLN A 131 11.02 3.19 8.76
N CYS A 132 11.79 3.69 9.72
CA CYS A 132 12.73 4.80 9.51
C CYS A 132 13.77 4.44 8.43
N ILE A 133 14.30 3.23 8.46
CA ILE A 133 15.25 2.72 7.45
C ILE A 133 14.55 2.59 6.08
N LEU A 134 13.36 1.99 6.06
CA LEU A 134 12.59 1.79 4.82
C LEU A 134 12.35 3.11 4.07
N GLN A 135 11.94 4.17 4.77
CA GLN A 135 11.61 5.47 4.19
C GLN A 135 12.79 6.09 3.44
N VAL A 136 14.00 5.93 3.97
CA VAL A 136 15.23 6.47 3.38
C VAL A 136 15.78 5.57 2.27
N LEU A 137 15.70 4.25 2.44
CA LEU A 137 16.22 3.30 1.44
C LEU A 137 15.31 3.12 0.23
N GLU A 138 14.00 3.27 0.39
CA GLU A 138 13.03 3.04 -0.70
C GLU A 138 13.32 3.91 -1.93
N PRO A 139 13.51 5.26 -1.85
CA PRO A 139 13.84 6.08 -3.00
C PRO A 139 15.17 5.68 -3.65
N ILE A 140 16.19 5.33 -2.86
CA ILE A 140 17.50 4.90 -3.37
C ILE A 140 17.36 3.60 -4.18
N CYS A 141 16.64 2.62 -3.63
CA CYS A 141 16.45 1.32 -4.26
C CYS A 141 15.50 1.41 -5.47
N GLU A 142 14.41 2.20 -5.37
CA GLU A 142 13.43 2.35 -6.46
C GLU A 142 14.07 2.87 -7.74
N ALA A 143 15.09 3.73 -7.64
CA ALA A 143 15.89 4.23 -8.76
C ALA A 143 16.68 3.11 -9.49
N LYS A 144 16.98 2.01 -8.83
CA LYS A 144 17.80 0.89 -9.34
C LYS A 144 17.01 -0.35 -9.72
N PHE A 145 15.76 -0.44 -9.29
CA PHE A 145 14.93 -1.60 -9.55
C PHE A 145 14.48 -1.67 -11.01
N HIS A 146 14.57 -2.85 -11.58
CA HIS A 146 14.13 -3.12 -12.95
C HIS A 146 12.64 -2.83 -13.14
N GLU A 147 12.25 -2.30 -14.31
CA GLU A 147 10.87 -1.87 -14.57
C GLU A 147 9.82 -3.00 -14.61
N ARG A 148 10.26 -4.25 -14.80
CA ARG A 148 9.39 -5.43 -14.83
C ARG A 148 9.14 -6.06 -13.47
N SER A 149 9.75 -5.52 -12.41
CA SER A 149 9.45 -5.86 -11.02
C SER A 149 8.30 -5.00 -10.51
N ASN A 150 7.22 -5.60 -10.01
CA ASN A 150 5.98 -4.89 -9.64
C ASN A 150 5.57 -5.03 -8.17
N GLY A 151 5.98 -6.10 -7.47
CA GLY A 151 5.59 -6.35 -6.08
C GLY A 151 6.33 -5.48 -5.07
N PHE A 152 5.64 -5.06 -4.00
CA PHE A 152 6.20 -4.29 -2.88
C PHE A 152 6.88 -2.97 -3.28
N ARG A 153 6.47 -2.37 -4.38
CA ARG A 153 7.04 -1.13 -4.90
C ARG A 153 5.99 -0.02 -4.94
N PRO A 154 6.37 1.25 -4.72
CA PRO A 154 5.44 2.37 -4.79
C PRO A 154 4.86 2.53 -6.20
N ASN A 155 3.58 2.88 -6.27
CA ASN A 155 2.83 3.12 -7.52
C ASN A 155 2.83 1.94 -8.51
N ARG A 156 3.09 0.72 -8.03
CA ARG A 156 2.98 -0.52 -8.80
C ARG A 156 1.93 -1.43 -8.19
N SER A 157 1.34 -2.28 -9.01
CA SER A 157 0.23 -3.13 -8.61
C SER A 157 0.22 -4.45 -9.37
N THR A 158 -0.62 -5.37 -8.93
CA THR A 158 -0.92 -6.62 -9.66
C THR A 158 -1.45 -6.34 -11.07
N GLU A 159 -2.23 -5.25 -11.25
CA GLU A 159 -2.73 -4.83 -12.56
C GLU A 159 -1.61 -4.59 -13.57
N HIS A 160 -0.53 -3.90 -13.15
CA HIS A 160 0.62 -3.64 -14.03
C HIS A 160 1.35 -4.92 -14.44
N ALA A 161 1.47 -5.89 -13.52
CA ALA A 161 2.07 -7.19 -13.83
C ALA A 161 1.20 -7.99 -14.82
N ILE A 162 -0.12 -8.03 -14.61
CA ILE A 162 -1.06 -8.69 -15.54
C ILE A 162 -1.05 -8.00 -16.91
N ALA A 163 -1.03 -6.66 -16.96
CA ALA A 163 -0.93 -5.93 -18.22
C ALA A 163 0.35 -6.27 -19.00
N GLN A 164 1.50 -6.40 -18.29
CA GLN A 164 2.76 -6.83 -18.89
C GLN A 164 2.65 -8.25 -19.46
N CYS A 165 2.08 -9.20 -18.72
CA CYS A 165 1.85 -10.56 -19.21
C CYS A 165 0.97 -10.58 -20.47
N CYS A 166 -0.18 -9.89 -20.44
CA CYS A 166 -1.08 -9.82 -21.59
C CYS A 166 -0.39 -9.24 -22.83
N ARG A 167 0.42 -8.20 -22.69
CA ARG A 167 1.18 -7.61 -23.79
C ARG A 167 2.20 -8.57 -24.38
N LEU A 168 2.98 -9.27 -23.52
CA LEU A 168 3.98 -10.25 -23.95
C LEU A 168 3.34 -11.40 -24.72
N MET A 169 2.23 -11.92 -24.23
CA MET A 169 1.48 -13.01 -24.86
C MET A 169 0.82 -12.58 -26.18
N GLN A 170 0.02 -11.52 -26.17
CA GLN A 170 -0.89 -11.16 -27.26
C GLN A 170 -0.19 -10.35 -28.35
N ILE A 171 0.67 -9.40 -27.98
CA ILE A 171 1.27 -8.45 -28.94
C ILE A 171 2.67 -8.89 -29.36
N GLN A 172 3.46 -9.43 -28.44
CA GLN A 172 4.83 -9.87 -28.75
C GLN A 172 4.90 -11.34 -29.15
N HIS A 173 3.78 -12.07 -29.09
CA HIS A 173 3.66 -13.49 -29.49
C HIS A 173 4.65 -14.41 -28.76
N LEU A 174 4.79 -14.21 -27.44
CA LEU A 174 5.57 -15.10 -26.58
C LEU A 174 4.63 -16.10 -25.94
N HIS A 175 4.55 -17.28 -26.54
CA HIS A 175 3.49 -18.26 -26.23
C HIS A 175 3.90 -19.31 -25.18
N TYR A 176 5.15 -19.28 -24.72
CA TYR A 176 5.66 -20.18 -23.70
C TYR A 176 6.00 -19.43 -22.44
N ALA A 177 5.44 -19.86 -21.32
CA ALA A 177 5.75 -19.33 -19.99
C ALA A 177 6.60 -20.31 -19.22
N VAL A 178 7.70 -19.81 -18.67
CA VAL A 178 8.54 -20.49 -17.68
C VAL A 178 8.05 -20.04 -16.31
N ASP A 179 7.35 -20.91 -15.61
CA ASP A 179 6.86 -20.71 -14.25
C ASP A 179 7.89 -21.30 -13.29
N LEU A 180 8.44 -20.47 -12.41
CA LEU A 180 9.41 -20.87 -11.39
C LEU A 180 8.94 -20.39 -10.02
N ASP A 181 8.82 -21.32 -9.07
CA ASP A 181 8.48 -21.05 -7.67
C ASP A 181 9.74 -21.29 -6.82
N VAL A 182 10.24 -20.25 -6.18
CA VAL A 182 11.42 -20.35 -5.31
C VAL A 182 11.02 -20.98 -3.98
N HIS A 183 11.67 -22.09 -3.62
CA HIS A 183 11.37 -22.79 -2.38
C HIS A 183 11.74 -21.96 -1.14
N GLY A 184 10.73 -21.62 -0.35
CA GLY A 184 10.94 -20.93 0.92
C GLY A 184 11.77 -19.64 0.80
N PHE A 185 11.54 -18.82 -0.22
CA PHE A 185 12.38 -17.67 -0.57
C PHE A 185 12.81 -16.83 0.63
N PHE A 186 11.84 -16.35 1.44
CA PHE A 186 12.12 -15.50 2.60
C PHE A 186 12.98 -16.18 3.66
N ASP A 187 12.88 -17.49 3.81
CA ASP A 187 13.62 -18.25 4.81
C ASP A 187 15.04 -18.63 4.33
N ASN A 188 15.33 -18.45 3.03
CA ASN A 188 16.60 -18.88 2.40
C ASN A 188 17.48 -17.73 1.92
N VAL A 189 17.12 -16.47 2.12
CA VAL A 189 17.95 -15.31 1.74
C VAL A 189 19.29 -15.34 2.47
N ASN A 190 20.39 -15.35 1.72
CA ASN A 190 21.75 -15.30 2.29
C ASN A 190 22.07 -13.88 2.78
N HIS A 191 22.34 -13.72 4.09
CA HIS A 191 22.61 -12.42 4.71
C HIS A 191 23.85 -11.72 4.12
N GLY A 192 24.95 -12.46 3.93
CA GLY A 192 26.19 -11.90 3.37
C GLY A 192 26.03 -11.43 1.93
N LYS A 193 25.28 -12.21 1.12
CA LYS A 193 24.96 -11.83 -0.26
C LYS A 193 24.10 -10.58 -0.31
N LEU A 194 23.04 -10.50 0.50
CA LEU A 194 22.17 -9.34 0.58
C LEU A 194 22.94 -8.06 0.94
N ILE A 195 23.82 -8.11 1.95
CA ILE A 195 24.64 -6.95 2.34
C ILE A 195 25.56 -6.50 1.19
N ARG A 196 26.15 -7.43 0.44
CA ARG A 196 26.95 -7.10 -0.75
C ARG A 196 26.10 -6.48 -1.85
N GLN A 197 24.90 -7.00 -2.10
CA GLN A 197 23.97 -6.43 -3.07
C GLN A 197 23.55 -5.00 -2.70
N MET A 198 23.32 -4.72 -1.41
CA MET A 198 23.05 -3.35 -0.93
C MET A 198 24.24 -2.42 -1.19
N TRP A 199 25.46 -2.91 -0.96
CA TRP A 199 26.69 -2.16 -1.25
C TRP A 199 26.81 -1.81 -2.73
N GLU A 200 26.56 -2.76 -3.62
CA GLU A 200 26.58 -2.57 -5.07
C GLU A 200 25.47 -1.64 -5.58
N LEU A 201 24.32 -1.60 -4.92
CA LEU A 201 23.26 -0.62 -5.19
C LEU A 201 23.65 0.82 -4.79
N GLY A 202 24.81 1.01 -4.13
CA GLY A 202 25.33 2.30 -3.70
C GLY A 202 25.07 2.62 -2.23
N ILE A 203 24.50 1.71 -1.43
CA ILE A 203 24.27 1.89 0.01
C ILE A 203 25.56 1.50 0.75
N ARG A 204 26.47 2.48 0.97
CA ARG A 204 27.81 2.26 1.52
C ARG A 204 27.99 2.78 2.95
N ASP A 205 26.90 3.04 3.66
CA ASP A 205 26.91 3.36 5.10
C ASP A 205 27.16 2.08 5.91
N LYS A 206 28.39 1.92 6.40
CA LYS A 206 28.82 0.72 7.14
C LYS A 206 28.01 0.50 8.41
N LYS A 207 27.68 1.58 9.15
CA LYS A 207 26.87 1.50 10.37
C LYS A 207 25.46 1.00 10.07
N LEU A 208 24.84 1.52 9.03
CA LEU A 208 23.53 1.04 8.57
C LEU A 208 23.56 -0.44 8.20
N LEU A 209 24.56 -0.86 7.43
CA LEU A 209 24.70 -2.27 7.02
C LEU A 209 24.90 -3.20 8.23
N CYS A 210 25.62 -2.74 9.27
CA CYS A 210 25.72 -3.46 10.54
C CYS A 210 24.36 -3.57 11.24
N ILE A 211 23.58 -2.49 11.31
CA ILE A 211 22.23 -2.49 11.89
C ILE A 211 21.33 -3.51 11.15
N ILE A 212 21.32 -3.48 9.82
CA ILE A 212 20.53 -4.42 9.02
C ILE A 212 20.99 -5.88 9.26
N LYS A 213 22.30 -6.11 9.34
CA LYS A 213 22.85 -7.44 9.65
C LYS A 213 22.39 -7.94 11.03
N GLN A 214 22.34 -7.05 12.03
CA GLN A 214 21.83 -7.39 13.36
C GLN A 214 20.31 -7.69 13.30
N MET A 215 19.53 -6.90 12.56
CA MET A 215 18.09 -7.18 12.35
C MET A 215 17.84 -8.56 11.75
N LEU A 216 18.64 -8.94 10.75
CA LEU A 216 18.53 -10.24 10.10
C LEU A 216 18.92 -11.42 11.02
N LYS A 217 19.81 -11.17 11.97
CA LYS A 217 20.28 -12.15 12.97
C LYS A 217 19.47 -12.14 14.27
N ALA A 218 18.44 -11.28 14.38
CA ALA A 218 17.62 -11.21 15.58
C ALA A 218 17.06 -12.59 15.96
N PRO A 219 17.17 -13.01 17.23
CA PRO A 219 16.66 -14.30 17.68
C PRO A 219 15.16 -14.43 17.41
N ILE A 220 14.69 -15.62 17.06
CA ILE A 220 13.28 -15.92 16.84
C ILE A 220 12.79 -16.76 18.01
N VAL A 221 11.74 -16.30 18.70
CA VAL A 221 11.05 -17.04 19.75
C VAL A 221 9.91 -17.82 19.13
N LEU A 222 10.00 -19.14 19.21
CA LEU A 222 8.99 -20.07 18.70
C LEU A 222 7.76 -20.12 19.65
N PRO A 223 6.62 -20.68 19.22
CA PRO A 223 5.43 -20.81 20.07
C PRO A 223 5.66 -21.62 21.35
N ASP A 224 6.62 -22.54 21.35
CA ASP A 224 7.04 -23.35 22.52
C ASP A 224 8.04 -22.61 23.46
N GLY A 225 8.37 -21.35 23.14
CA GLY A 225 9.30 -20.52 23.91
C GLY A 225 10.78 -20.70 23.55
N LYS A 226 11.14 -21.68 22.75
CA LYS A 226 12.53 -21.89 22.31
C LYS A 226 13.01 -20.74 21.45
N ARG A 227 14.32 -20.40 21.55
CA ARG A 227 14.98 -19.38 20.76
C ARG A 227 15.80 -20.02 19.63
N VAL A 228 15.59 -19.53 18.41
CA VAL A 228 16.35 -19.93 17.22
C VAL A 228 17.12 -18.72 16.72
N TYR A 229 18.39 -18.91 16.39
CA TYR A 229 19.27 -17.87 15.84
C TYR A 229 19.39 -18.08 14.34
N PRO A 230 18.79 -17.18 13.52
CA PRO A 230 18.80 -17.36 12.06
C PRO A 230 20.19 -17.08 11.47
N THR A 231 20.68 -17.98 10.63
CA THR A 231 21.92 -17.81 9.83
C THR A 231 21.63 -17.30 8.43
N LYS A 232 20.39 -17.44 7.98
CA LYS A 232 19.85 -17.00 6.68
C LYS A 232 18.37 -16.62 6.84
N GLY A 233 17.81 -16.02 5.82
CA GLY A 233 16.40 -15.63 5.75
C GLY A 233 16.15 -14.19 6.21
N THR A 234 14.97 -13.71 5.85
CA THR A 234 14.40 -12.44 6.32
C THR A 234 13.09 -12.73 7.04
N PRO A 235 12.80 -12.13 8.22
CA PRO A 235 11.58 -12.46 8.95
C PRO A 235 10.33 -12.09 8.13
N GLN A 236 9.49 -13.08 7.81
CA GLN A 236 8.21 -12.83 7.16
C GLN A 236 7.31 -12.03 8.12
N GLY A 237 7.04 -10.74 7.79
CA GLY A 237 6.30 -9.82 8.64
C GLY A 237 7.13 -8.66 9.20
N GLY A 238 8.44 -8.65 8.99
CA GLY A 238 9.28 -7.47 9.19
C GLY A 238 8.92 -6.35 8.18
N ILE A 239 8.94 -5.12 8.63
CA ILE A 239 8.60 -3.94 7.79
C ILE A 239 9.59 -3.77 6.63
N LEU A 240 10.86 -4.06 6.87
CA LEU A 240 11.92 -3.91 5.87
C LEU A 240 12.01 -5.11 4.92
N SER A 241 11.51 -6.29 5.30
CA SER A 241 11.67 -7.54 4.54
C SER A 241 11.20 -7.47 3.08
N PRO A 242 10.11 -6.79 2.70
CA PRO A 242 9.71 -6.63 1.30
C PRO A 242 10.74 -5.88 0.44
N LEU A 243 11.36 -4.82 0.97
CA LEU A 243 12.42 -4.09 0.27
C LEU A 243 13.66 -4.96 0.10
N LEU A 244 14.10 -5.64 1.17
CA LEU A 244 15.25 -6.53 1.14
C LEU A 244 15.05 -7.69 0.15
N SER A 245 13.85 -8.23 0.07
CA SER A 245 13.42 -9.22 -0.92
C SER A 245 13.60 -8.71 -2.36
N ASN A 246 13.16 -7.49 -2.63
CA ASN A 246 13.33 -6.87 -3.93
C ASN A 246 14.80 -6.59 -4.27
N ILE A 247 15.63 -6.23 -3.29
CA ILE A 247 17.09 -6.06 -3.50
C ILE A 247 17.72 -7.38 -3.94
N VAL A 248 17.40 -8.49 -3.28
CA VAL A 248 17.93 -9.81 -3.63
C VAL A 248 17.57 -10.22 -5.05
N LEU A 249 16.29 -10.09 -5.42
CA LEU A 249 15.80 -10.53 -6.72
C LEU A 249 16.04 -9.50 -7.85
N ASN A 250 16.45 -8.27 -7.55
CA ASN A 250 16.81 -7.29 -8.56
C ASN A 250 17.98 -7.75 -9.44
N GLU A 251 18.89 -8.54 -8.88
CA GLU A 251 20.00 -9.15 -9.63
C GLU A 251 19.49 -10.14 -10.68
N LEU A 252 18.45 -10.94 -10.34
CA LEU A 252 17.75 -11.81 -11.29
C LEU A 252 17.06 -10.99 -12.39
N ASP A 253 16.37 -9.90 -12.03
CA ASP A 253 15.66 -9.07 -12.99
C ASP A 253 16.61 -8.51 -14.06
N TRP A 254 17.75 -7.98 -13.63
CA TRP A 254 18.76 -7.43 -14.53
C TRP A 254 19.49 -8.53 -15.31
N TRP A 255 19.74 -9.70 -14.69
CA TRP A 255 20.37 -10.81 -15.41
C TRP A 255 19.47 -11.31 -16.55
N VAL A 256 18.17 -11.57 -16.30
CA VAL A 256 17.26 -11.99 -17.38
C VAL A 256 17.16 -10.92 -18.47
N SER A 257 17.08 -9.65 -18.09
CA SER A 257 17.00 -8.53 -19.02
C SER A 257 18.27 -8.38 -19.88
N SER A 258 19.46 -8.64 -19.31
CA SER A 258 20.73 -8.60 -20.05
C SER A 258 20.87 -9.71 -21.09
N GLN A 259 20.14 -10.82 -20.95
CA GLN A 259 20.18 -11.92 -21.93
C GLN A 259 19.46 -11.58 -23.24
N TRP A 260 18.54 -10.59 -23.22
CA TRP A 260 17.76 -10.20 -24.39
C TRP A 260 17.39 -8.70 -24.43
N GLU A 261 16.59 -8.24 -23.48
CA GLU A 261 15.91 -6.93 -23.52
C GLU A 261 16.88 -5.74 -23.57
N ASN A 262 18.00 -5.85 -22.86
CA ASN A 262 19.08 -4.88 -22.78
C ASN A 262 20.40 -5.39 -23.39
N MET A 263 20.33 -6.45 -24.21
CA MET A 263 21.51 -6.92 -24.93
C MET A 263 21.95 -5.86 -25.95
N PRO A 264 23.22 -5.43 -25.94
CA PRO A 264 23.71 -4.50 -26.94
C PRO A 264 23.75 -5.15 -28.33
N THR A 265 23.49 -4.37 -29.36
CA THR A 265 23.64 -4.77 -30.76
C THR A 265 24.93 -4.17 -31.34
N HIS A 266 25.54 -4.84 -32.33
CA HIS A 266 26.76 -4.35 -32.99
C HIS A 266 26.57 -2.91 -33.52
N TYR A 267 25.39 -2.61 -34.09
CA TYR A 267 25.02 -1.27 -34.54
C TYR A 267 24.04 -0.64 -33.54
N GLU A 268 24.30 0.59 -33.13
CA GLU A 268 23.43 1.36 -32.22
C GLU A 268 22.25 1.97 -33.00
N TYR A 269 21.06 1.38 -32.82
CA TYR A 269 19.84 1.85 -33.46
C TYR A 269 19.24 3.02 -32.69
N LYS A 270 18.85 4.09 -33.40
CA LYS A 270 18.12 5.22 -32.79
C LYS A 270 16.82 4.75 -32.15
N THR A 271 16.68 5.03 -30.88
CA THR A 271 15.47 4.76 -30.11
C THR A 271 14.48 5.92 -30.29
N ARG A 272 13.26 5.62 -30.72
CA ARG A 272 12.16 6.59 -30.79
C ARG A 272 11.26 6.42 -29.56
N GLN A 273 10.63 7.49 -29.13
CA GLN A 273 9.61 7.42 -28.09
C GLN A 273 8.22 7.57 -28.71
N ASN A 274 7.24 6.80 -28.19
CA ASN A 274 5.84 7.00 -28.54
C ASN A 274 5.23 8.15 -27.73
N ALA A 275 3.99 8.56 -28.05
CA ALA A 275 3.26 9.62 -27.33
C ALA A 275 3.10 9.38 -25.80
N ARG A 276 3.36 8.16 -25.31
CA ARG A 276 3.34 7.80 -23.88
C ARG A 276 4.74 7.75 -23.24
N GLY A 277 5.78 8.24 -23.92
CA GLY A 277 7.17 8.23 -23.45
C GLY A 277 7.82 6.83 -23.42
N THR A 278 7.25 5.84 -24.11
CA THR A 278 7.82 4.48 -24.16
C THR A 278 8.79 4.37 -25.32
N ASP A 279 9.99 3.86 -25.07
CA ASP A 279 11.01 3.63 -26.09
C ASP A 279 10.59 2.54 -27.07
N ILE A 280 10.67 2.84 -28.36
CA ILE A 280 10.40 1.92 -29.46
C ILE A 280 11.74 1.36 -29.93
N LYS A 281 12.06 0.14 -29.51
CA LYS A 281 13.30 -0.58 -29.86
C LYS A 281 13.08 -1.61 -31.00
N SER A 282 12.18 -1.35 -31.95
CA SER A 282 11.78 -2.33 -32.96
C SER A 282 12.93 -2.79 -33.86
N HIS A 283 13.85 -1.88 -34.22
CA HIS A 283 15.02 -2.22 -35.04
C HIS A 283 16.04 -3.06 -34.26
N THR A 284 16.33 -2.69 -33.01
CA THR A 284 17.19 -3.46 -32.10
C THR A 284 16.66 -4.89 -31.93
N TYR A 285 15.36 -5.04 -31.62
CA TYR A 285 14.77 -6.38 -31.46
C TYR A 285 14.71 -7.19 -32.78
N ARG A 286 14.59 -6.53 -33.93
CA ARG A 286 14.69 -7.20 -35.24
C ARG A 286 16.10 -7.75 -35.48
N ALA A 287 17.14 -6.99 -35.13
CA ALA A 287 18.53 -7.45 -35.22
C ALA A 287 18.81 -8.61 -34.27
N LEU A 288 18.38 -8.53 -33.00
CA LEU A 288 18.53 -9.59 -32.01
C LEU A 288 17.83 -10.89 -32.44
N ARG A 289 16.64 -10.81 -33.06
CA ARG A 289 15.92 -12.01 -33.56
C ARG A 289 16.64 -12.74 -34.70
N ARG A 290 17.55 -12.07 -35.40
CA ARG A 290 18.38 -12.69 -36.43
C ARG A 290 19.63 -13.39 -35.88
N SER A 291 19.87 -13.24 -34.57
CA SER A 291 20.97 -13.89 -33.86
C SER A 291 20.53 -15.22 -33.23
N ASN A 292 21.48 -15.94 -32.63
CA ASN A 292 21.23 -17.17 -31.86
C ASN A 292 20.73 -16.94 -30.42
N LEU A 293 20.45 -15.67 -30.05
CA LEU A 293 19.93 -15.31 -28.73
C LEU A 293 18.49 -15.79 -28.54
N LYS A 294 18.11 -16.04 -27.30
CA LYS A 294 16.77 -16.48 -26.91
C LYS A 294 15.94 -15.27 -26.49
N GLU A 295 14.85 -15.00 -27.22
CA GLU A 295 13.94 -13.93 -26.84
C GLU A 295 13.22 -14.31 -25.56
N MET A 296 13.48 -13.53 -24.49
CA MET A 296 12.89 -13.75 -23.17
C MET A 296 12.60 -12.44 -22.45
N TYR A 297 11.52 -12.42 -21.66
CA TYR A 297 11.12 -11.28 -20.83
C TYR A 297 10.58 -11.75 -19.49
N LEU A 298 11.08 -11.16 -18.42
CA LEU A 298 10.62 -11.41 -17.06
C LEU A 298 9.40 -10.55 -16.74
N VAL A 299 8.45 -11.08 -15.96
CA VAL A 299 7.45 -10.31 -15.21
C VAL A 299 7.46 -10.83 -13.78
N ARG A 300 7.79 -9.97 -12.82
CA ARG A 300 7.93 -10.35 -11.41
C ARG A 300 6.99 -9.54 -10.51
N TYR A 301 6.41 -10.22 -9.53
CA TYR A 301 5.66 -9.62 -8.43
C TYR A 301 6.13 -10.26 -7.11
N ALA A 302 7.00 -9.56 -6.37
CA ALA A 302 7.70 -10.09 -5.20
C ALA A 302 8.56 -11.32 -5.55
N ASP A 303 8.30 -12.47 -4.94
CA ASP A 303 8.94 -13.77 -5.20
C ASP A 303 8.25 -14.59 -6.29
N ASP A 304 7.04 -14.21 -6.72
CA ASP A 304 6.32 -14.85 -7.83
C ASP A 304 6.73 -14.21 -9.16
N PHE A 305 7.24 -14.98 -10.09
CA PHE A 305 7.67 -14.48 -11.39
C PHE A 305 7.48 -15.47 -12.53
N LYS A 306 7.40 -14.93 -13.74
CA LYS A 306 7.32 -15.67 -14.99
C LYS A 306 8.31 -15.14 -15.99
N ILE A 307 8.89 -16.04 -16.82
CA ILE A 307 9.68 -15.65 -17.97
C ILE A 307 8.95 -16.12 -19.22
N PHE A 308 8.69 -15.20 -20.14
CA PHE A 308 7.99 -15.47 -21.40
C PHE A 308 8.98 -15.66 -22.52
N CYS A 309 8.82 -16.75 -23.29
CA CYS A 309 9.69 -17.13 -24.40
C CYS A 309 8.88 -17.36 -25.67
N ARG A 310 9.55 -17.28 -26.82
CA ARG A 310 8.93 -17.46 -28.13
C ARG A 310 8.73 -18.91 -28.52
N SER A 311 9.71 -19.77 -28.24
CA SER A 311 9.68 -21.20 -28.59
C SER A 311 9.77 -22.11 -27.37
N TYR A 312 9.29 -23.33 -27.48
CA TYR A 312 9.43 -24.35 -26.43
C TYR A 312 10.89 -24.64 -26.09
N LYS A 313 11.73 -24.79 -27.15
CA LYS A 313 13.16 -25.05 -27.00
C LYS A 313 13.85 -23.94 -26.19
N ASP A 314 13.52 -22.67 -26.45
CA ASP A 314 14.08 -21.54 -25.71
C ASP A 314 13.56 -21.51 -24.29
N ALA A 315 12.28 -21.82 -24.07
CA ALA A 315 11.67 -21.86 -22.74
C ALA A 315 12.33 -22.94 -21.85
N VAL A 316 12.59 -24.13 -22.39
CA VAL A 316 13.29 -25.20 -21.66
C VAL A 316 14.73 -24.78 -21.30
N LYS A 317 15.47 -24.20 -22.25
CA LYS A 317 16.83 -23.68 -21.98
C LYS A 317 16.83 -22.57 -20.95
N THR A 318 15.85 -21.66 -21.02
CA THR A 318 15.67 -20.55 -20.05
C THR A 318 15.33 -21.10 -18.67
N PHE A 319 14.49 -22.14 -18.59
CA PHE A 319 14.14 -22.80 -17.33
C PHE A 319 15.40 -23.36 -16.64
N GLU A 320 16.20 -24.18 -17.34
CA GLU A 320 17.40 -24.77 -16.76
C GLU A 320 18.47 -23.72 -16.43
N ALA A 321 18.67 -22.72 -17.29
CA ALA A 321 19.60 -21.63 -17.03
C ALA A 321 19.20 -20.81 -15.80
N THR A 322 17.91 -20.48 -15.65
CA THR A 322 17.41 -19.69 -14.51
C THR A 322 17.50 -20.50 -13.21
N LYS A 323 17.12 -21.78 -13.24
CA LYS A 323 17.26 -22.69 -12.10
C LYS A 323 18.71 -22.77 -11.62
N LYS A 324 19.66 -22.99 -12.54
CA LYS A 324 21.08 -23.03 -12.23
C LYS A 324 21.58 -21.70 -11.68
N TRP A 325 21.21 -20.59 -12.32
CA TRP A 325 21.59 -19.25 -11.90
C TRP A 325 21.09 -18.92 -10.47
N LEU A 326 19.83 -19.25 -10.13
CA LEU A 326 19.27 -19.07 -8.79
C LEU A 326 20.08 -19.84 -7.75
N LYS A 327 20.45 -21.10 -8.06
CA LYS A 327 21.25 -21.95 -7.18
C LYS A 327 22.67 -21.40 -7.00
N ASP A 328 23.39 -21.17 -8.09
CA ASP A 328 24.80 -20.79 -8.07
C ASP A 328 25.01 -19.37 -7.59
N ARG A 329 24.13 -18.45 -8.01
CA ARG A 329 24.28 -17.03 -7.72
C ARG A 329 23.64 -16.58 -6.42
N LEU A 330 22.44 -17.06 -6.10
CA LEU A 330 21.67 -16.65 -4.92
C LEU A 330 21.60 -17.72 -3.82
N GLY A 331 22.00 -18.99 -4.11
CA GLY A 331 21.85 -20.11 -3.19
C GLY A 331 20.38 -20.51 -2.96
N LEU A 332 19.53 -20.25 -3.97
CA LEU A 332 18.09 -20.49 -3.89
C LEU A 332 17.70 -21.71 -4.73
N ASP A 333 16.92 -22.60 -4.16
CA ASP A 333 16.36 -23.75 -4.85
C ASP A 333 14.93 -23.46 -5.34
N ILE A 334 14.52 -24.07 -6.45
CA ILE A 334 13.14 -24.03 -6.94
C ILE A 334 12.31 -25.17 -6.35
N SER A 335 10.98 -24.99 -6.29
CA SER A 335 10.02 -26.06 -5.96
C SER A 335 9.71 -26.86 -7.23
N PRO A 336 10.21 -28.11 -7.37
CA PRO A 336 10.05 -28.88 -8.62
C PRO A 336 8.58 -29.12 -8.99
N GLU A 337 7.74 -29.38 -7.98
CA GLU A 337 6.31 -29.66 -8.15
C GLU A 337 5.48 -28.47 -8.66
N LYS A 338 6.00 -27.25 -8.53
CA LYS A 338 5.33 -26.02 -8.96
C LYS A 338 6.00 -25.36 -10.15
N SER A 339 7.24 -25.75 -10.45
CA SER A 339 8.02 -25.14 -11.52
C SER A 339 7.88 -25.91 -12.81
N LYS A 340 7.52 -25.25 -13.92
CA LYS A 340 7.24 -25.90 -15.20
C LYS A 340 7.29 -24.94 -16.38
N VAL A 341 7.47 -25.48 -17.58
CA VAL A 341 7.29 -24.78 -18.85
C VAL A 341 5.88 -25.04 -19.36
N ILE A 342 5.17 -23.99 -19.71
CA ILE A 342 3.75 -24.06 -20.16
C ILE A 342 3.62 -23.50 -21.56
N ASN A 343 3.01 -24.27 -22.47
CA ASN A 343 2.48 -23.75 -23.73
C ASN A 343 1.13 -23.06 -23.46
N MET A 344 1.11 -21.75 -23.57
CA MET A 344 -0.04 -20.90 -23.26
C MET A 344 -1.19 -21.05 -24.27
N GLU A 345 -0.97 -21.66 -25.45
CA GLU A 345 -2.03 -21.99 -26.39
C GLU A 345 -2.79 -23.26 -25.98
N GLN A 346 -2.15 -24.14 -25.21
CA GLN A 346 -2.73 -25.43 -24.81
C GLN A 346 -3.24 -25.44 -23.37
N ARG A 347 -2.51 -24.79 -22.44
CA ARG A 347 -2.80 -24.85 -20.99
C ARG A 347 -2.85 -23.48 -20.36
N TYR A 348 -3.63 -23.34 -19.29
CA TYR A 348 -3.61 -22.15 -18.47
C TYR A 348 -2.33 -22.07 -17.62
N SER A 349 -1.76 -20.89 -17.53
CA SER A 349 -0.74 -20.54 -16.53
C SER A 349 -1.35 -19.63 -15.48
N GLU A 350 -1.11 -19.93 -14.20
CA GLU A 350 -1.62 -19.16 -13.06
C GLU A 350 -0.61 -18.09 -12.65
N PHE A 351 -1.09 -16.87 -12.39
CA PHE A 351 -0.30 -15.77 -11.86
C PHE A 351 -1.18 -14.81 -11.07
N LEU A 352 -0.80 -14.51 -9.83
CA LEU A 352 -1.48 -13.53 -8.96
C LEU A 352 -3.00 -13.77 -8.82
N GLY A 353 -3.41 -15.03 -8.74
CA GLY A 353 -4.83 -15.40 -8.63
C GLY A 353 -5.61 -15.38 -9.94
N PHE A 354 -4.98 -15.13 -11.05
CA PHE A 354 -5.53 -15.26 -12.40
C PHE A 354 -4.98 -16.51 -13.09
N LYS A 355 -5.78 -17.16 -13.92
CA LYS A 355 -5.33 -18.17 -14.90
C LYS A 355 -5.49 -17.59 -16.30
N MET A 356 -4.44 -17.66 -17.10
CA MET A 356 -4.35 -17.03 -18.42
C MET A 356 -3.97 -18.06 -19.48
N LYS A 357 -4.61 -17.95 -20.66
CA LYS A 357 -4.38 -18.80 -21.82
C LYS A 357 -4.53 -17.97 -23.10
N LEU A 358 -3.89 -18.38 -24.19
CA LEU A 358 -4.06 -17.79 -25.51
C LEU A 358 -5.12 -18.55 -26.32
N TYR A 359 -5.96 -17.78 -27.00
CA TYR A 359 -6.91 -18.29 -27.97
C TYR A 359 -6.68 -17.63 -29.33
N ARG A 360 -6.77 -18.40 -30.39
CA ARG A 360 -6.72 -17.86 -31.75
C ARG A 360 -8.10 -17.33 -32.15
N LYS A 361 -8.15 -16.06 -32.53
CA LYS A 361 -9.36 -15.41 -33.07
C LYS A 361 -9.06 -14.87 -34.47
N GLY A 362 -9.39 -15.66 -35.48
CA GLY A 362 -8.98 -15.40 -36.86
C GLY A 362 -7.44 -15.39 -36.99
N LYS A 363 -6.88 -14.30 -37.48
CA LYS A 363 -5.42 -14.12 -37.63
C LYS A 363 -4.69 -13.63 -36.38
N LYS A 364 -5.41 -13.35 -35.27
CA LYS A 364 -4.84 -12.78 -34.03
C LYS A 364 -4.94 -13.75 -32.87
N TYR A 365 -4.03 -13.63 -31.93
CA TYR A 365 -4.14 -14.26 -30.62
C TYR A 365 -4.73 -13.29 -29.62
N VAL A 366 -5.62 -13.76 -28.77
CA VAL A 366 -6.23 -12.99 -27.68
C VAL A 366 -6.03 -13.72 -26.35
N VAL A 367 -5.76 -12.96 -25.30
CA VAL A 367 -5.65 -13.51 -23.95
C VAL A 367 -7.04 -13.78 -23.42
N CYS A 368 -7.29 -15.01 -23.00
CA CYS A 368 -8.43 -15.40 -22.20
C CYS A 368 -7.96 -15.61 -20.77
N SER A 369 -8.52 -14.87 -19.84
CA SER A 369 -8.16 -14.96 -18.42
C SER A 369 -9.39 -15.07 -17.54
N HIS A 370 -9.28 -15.91 -16.52
CA HIS A 370 -10.27 -16.17 -15.47
C HIS A 370 -9.66 -15.95 -14.09
N MET A 371 -10.50 -15.96 -13.08
CA MET A 371 -10.04 -16.23 -11.71
C MET A 371 -9.42 -17.63 -11.66
N SER A 372 -8.32 -17.81 -10.90
CA SER A 372 -7.80 -19.16 -10.67
C SER A 372 -8.77 -19.97 -9.80
N ASP A 373 -8.71 -21.29 -9.90
CA ASP A 373 -9.67 -22.17 -9.20
C ASP A 373 -9.56 -21.99 -7.66
N LYS A 374 -8.34 -21.80 -7.16
CA LYS A 374 -8.09 -21.46 -5.75
C LYS A 374 -8.71 -20.11 -5.36
N ALA A 375 -8.65 -19.13 -6.26
CA ALA A 375 -9.22 -17.81 -6.02
C ALA A 375 -10.76 -17.86 -5.98
N VAL A 376 -11.39 -18.66 -6.84
CA VAL A 376 -12.85 -18.90 -6.84
C VAL A 376 -13.28 -19.55 -5.53
N THR A 377 -12.59 -20.62 -5.09
CA THR A 377 -12.88 -21.29 -3.83
C THR A 377 -12.79 -20.31 -2.63
N HIS A 378 -11.70 -19.56 -2.55
CA HIS A 378 -11.51 -18.59 -1.47
C HIS A 378 -12.52 -17.43 -1.51
N ALA A 379 -12.92 -16.97 -2.70
CA ALA A 379 -13.97 -15.97 -2.85
C ALA A 379 -15.32 -16.50 -2.35
N LYS A 380 -15.66 -17.76 -2.69
CA LYS A 380 -16.86 -18.44 -2.23
C LYS A 380 -16.90 -18.54 -0.69
N GLU A 381 -15.82 -18.97 -0.07
CA GLU A 381 -15.69 -19.05 1.39
C GLU A 381 -15.89 -17.70 2.07
N LYS A 382 -15.20 -16.65 1.59
CA LYS A 382 -15.32 -15.29 2.16
C LYS A 382 -16.73 -14.73 2.05
N ILE A 383 -17.37 -14.88 0.88
CA ILE A 383 -18.74 -14.38 0.67
C ILE A 383 -19.72 -15.20 1.52
N SER A 384 -19.55 -16.52 1.59
CA SER A 384 -20.36 -17.40 2.41
C SER A 384 -20.31 -17.01 3.91
N ALA A 385 -19.12 -16.74 4.44
CA ALA A 385 -18.94 -16.27 5.80
C ALA A 385 -19.62 -14.91 6.05
N ALA A 386 -19.51 -13.99 5.09
CA ALA A 386 -20.15 -12.67 5.18
C ALA A 386 -21.69 -12.77 5.13
N ILE A 387 -22.26 -13.67 4.31
CA ILE A 387 -23.72 -13.94 4.29
C ILE A 387 -24.18 -14.51 5.63
N LYS A 388 -23.40 -15.42 6.24
CA LYS A 388 -23.71 -15.98 7.54
C LYS A 388 -23.75 -14.91 8.63
N ALA A 389 -22.80 -13.97 8.62
CA ALA A 389 -22.73 -12.88 9.59
C ALA A 389 -23.95 -11.91 9.49
N ILE A 390 -24.54 -11.75 8.30
CA ILE A 390 -25.77 -10.94 8.15
C ILE A 390 -26.99 -11.62 8.77
N GLN A 391 -27.05 -12.96 8.74
CA GLN A 391 -28.20 -13.73 9.20
C GLN A 391 -28.39 -13.70 10.71
N THR A 392 -27.31 -13.73 11.48
CA THR A 392 -27.31 -13.87 12.94
C THR A 392 -26.61 -12.70 13.64
N PRO A 393 -27.12 -11.47 13.50
CA PRO A 393 -26.57 -10.32 14.21
C PRO A 393 -27.08 -10.33 15.67
N ALA A 394 -26.29 -9.76 16.59
CA ALA A 394 -26.71 -9.56 17.97
C ALA A 394 -27.76 -8.44 18.09
N ASP A 395 -27.65 -7.41 17.26
CA ASP A 395 -28.52 -6.24 17.22
C ASP A 395 -28.53 -5.58 15.83
N SER A 396 -29.33 -4.54 15.65
CA SER A 396 -29.46 -3.80 14.38
C SER A 396 -28.15 -3.12 13.95
N HIS A 397 -27.31 -2.67 14.89
CA HIS A 397 -26.02 -2.08 14.60
C HIS A 397 -25.03 -3.13 14.08
N SER A 398 -24.96 -4.28 14.73
CA SER A 398 -24.15 -5.42 14.29
C SER A 398 -24.57 -5.91 12.90
N GLN A 399 -25.88 -5.90 12.60
CA GLN A 399 -26.38 -6.23 11.27
C GLN A 399 -25.91 -5.22 10.21
N TYR A 400 -25.98 -3.92 10.52
CA TYR A 400 -25.46 -2.89 9.63
C TYR A 400 -23.97 -3.08 9.35
N ILE A 401 -23.15 -3.35 10.36
CA ILE A 401 -21.72 -3.64 10.22
C ILE A 401 -21.50 -4.87 9.33
N ALA A 402 -22.27 -5.95 9.53
CA ALA A 402 -22.18 -7.16 8.71
C ALA A 402 -22.52 -6.89 7.23
N ILE A 403 -23.53 -6.05 6.94
CA ILE A 403 -23.87 -5.62 5.57
C ILE A 403 -22.70 -4.84 4.95
N GLN A 404 -22.09 -3.90 5.68
CA GLN A 404 -20.95 -3.14 5.19
C GLN A 404 -19.73 -4.05 4.93
N GLN A 405 -19.49 -5.04 5.78
CA GLN A 405 -18.43 -6.04 5.59
C GLN A 405 -18.70 -6.89 4.35
N TYR A 406 -19.93 -7.38 4.15
CA TYR A 406 -20.33 -8.10 2.93
C TYR A 406 -20.06 -7.27 1.69
N ASN A 407 -20.54 -6.03 1.67
CA ASN A 407 -20.33 -5.11 0.55
C ASN A 407 -18.86 -4.84 0.28
N SER A 408 -18.06 -4.69 1.33
CA SER A 408 -16.61 -4.52 1.23
C SER A 408 -15.91 -5.74 0.63
N VAL A 409 -16.32 -6.96 1.04
CA VAL A 409 -15.80 -8.22 0.50
C VAL A 409 -16.13 -8.34 -1.00
N VAL A 410 -17.40 -8.18 -1.37
CA VAL A 410 -17.83 -8.33 -2.79
C VAL A 410 -17.20 -7.25 -3.66
N ALA A 411 -17.23 -5.98 -3.23
CA ALA A 411 -16.61 -4.88 -3.97
C ALA A 411 -15.10 -5.06 -4.10
N GLY A 412 -14.43 -5.55 -3.07
CA GLY A 412 -12.99 -5.85 -3.08
C GLY A 412 -12.64 -6.94 -4.09
N LEU A 413 -13.40 -8.03 -4.12
CA LEU A 413 -13.24 -9.11 -5.11
C LEU A 413 -13.50 -8.61 -6.53
N HIS A 414 -14.58 -7.85 -6.77
CA HIS A 414 -14.85 -7.24 -8.07
C HIS A 414 -13.72 -6.30 -8.50
N ASN A 415 -13.20 -5.45 -7.60
CA ASN A 415 -12.11 -4.53 -7.91
C ASN A 415 -10.83 -5.27 -8.32
N TYR A 416 -10.52 -6.38 -7.66
CA TYR A 416 -9.31 -7.14 -7.94
C TYR A 416 -9.44 -7.94 -9.25
N TYR A 417 -10.52 -8.73 -9.39
CA TYR A 417 -10.66 -9.67 -10.49
C TYR A 417 -11.30 -9.10 -11.77
N ARG A 418 -11.81 -7.85 -11.74
CA ARG A 418 -12.34 -7.19 -12.94
C ARG A 418 -11.36 -7.08 -14.12
N LEU A 419 -10.09 -7.37 -13.88
CA LEU A 419 -9.03 -7.41 -14.88
C LEU A 419 -9.04 -8.70 -15.71
N ALA A 420 -9.73 -9.75 -15.25
CA ALA A 420 -9.89 -10.98 -16.02
C ALA A 420 -10.84 -10.76 -17.20
N THR A 421 -10.45 -11.21 -18.38
CA THR A 421 -11.24 -11.02 -19.60
C THR A 421 -12.59 -11.75 -19.59
N ARG A 422 -12.68 -12.84 -18.79
CA ARG A 422 -13.89 -13.66 -18.61
C ARG A 422 -14.51 -13.53 -17.21
N VAL A 423 -14.24 -12.44 -16.52
CA VAL A 423 -14.80 -12.21 -15.17
C VAL A 423 -16.33 -12.19 -15.17
N SER A 424 -16.95 -11.82 -16.31
CA SER A 424 -18.40 -11.86 -16.51
C SER A 424 -18.98 -13.29 -16.59
N GLU A 425 -18.15 -14.32 -16.65
CA GLU A 425 -18.52 -15.73 -16.50
C GLU A 425 -18.23 -16.21 -15.07
N ASP A 426 -17.10 -15.81 -14.51
CA ASP A 426 -16.63 -16.28 -13.19
C ASP A 426 -17.56 -15.84 -12.05
N PHE A 427 -17.94 -14.57 -11.98
CA PHE A 427 -18.80 -14.06 -10.90
C PHE A 427 -20.26 -14.49 -11.00
N PRO A 428 -20.91 -14.58 -12.17
CA PRO A 428 -22.22 -15.22 -12.29
C PRO A 428 -22.21 -16.68 -11.85
N ASN A 429 -21.19 -17.46 -12.22
CA ASN A 429 -21.05 -18.85 -11.78
C ASN A 429 -20.87 -18.92 -10.24
N LEU A 430 -20.07 -18.02 -9.65
CA LEU A 430 -19.92 -17.90 -8.20
C LEU A 430 -21.25 -17.54 -7.53
N ALA A 431 -22.00 -16.59 -8.08
CA ALA A 431 -23.32 -16.19 -7.59
C ALA A 431 -24.33 -17.33 -7.66
N GLN A 432 -24.34 -18.09 -8.77
CA GLN A 432 -25.16 -19.30 -8.92
C GLN A 432 -24.85 -20.32 -7.81
N GLY A 433 -23.57 -20.59 -7.56
CA GLY A 433 -23.12 -21.51 -6.51
C GLY A 433 -23.47 -21.07 -5.08
N LEU A 434 -23.74 -19.77 -4.86
CA LEU A 434 -24.16 -19.21 -3.58
C LEU A 434 -25.65 -18.87 -3.49
N LYS A 435 -26.41 -19.02 -4.61
CA LYS A 435 -27.83 -18.63 -4.70
C LYS A 435 -28.69 -19.31 -3.64
N LYS A 436 -28.57 -20.63 -3.49
CA LYS A 436 -29.33 -21.41 -2.50
C LYS A 436 -29.02 -20.94 -1.06
N GLN A 437 -27.76 -20.69 -0.76
CA GLN A 437 -27.35 -20.18 0.55
C GLN A 437 -27.91 -18.78 0.84
N MET A 438 -27.80 -17.85 -0.12
CA MET A 438 -28.39 -16.51 0.01
C MET A 438 -29.90 -16.56 0.21
N SER A 439 -30.60 -17.35 -0.62
CA SER A 439 -32.04 -17.49 -0.53
C SER A 439 -32.48 -18.03 0.84
N ASN A 440 -31.85 -19.10 1.32
CA ASN A 440 -32.24 -19.73 2.58
C ASN A 440 -31.92 -18.84 3.80
N ARG A 441 -30.78 -18.15 3.81
CA ARG A 441 -30.33 -17.34 4.95
C ARG A 441 -30.97 -15.96 5.01
N LEU A 442 -31.28 -15.36 3.84
CA LEU A 442 -31.81 -14.00 3.75
C LEU A 442 -33.27 -13.97 3.29
N ARG A 443 -33.98 -15.12 3.35
CA ARG A 443 -35.39 -15.25 2.96
C ARG A 443 -36.26 -14.31 3.78
N GLY A 444 -37.11 -13.54 3.10
CA GLY A 444 -38.02 -12.57 3.75
C GLY A 444 -37.34 -11.30 4.26
N LEU A 445 -35.99 -11.27 4.35
CA LEU A 445 -35.25 -10.10 4.84
C LEU A 445 -34.90 -9.12 3.73
N THR A 446 -34.75 -9.61 2.48
CA THR A 446 -34.34 -8.76 1.35
C THR A 446 -35.52 -8.26 0.54
N ARG A 447 -35.45 -7.00 0.10
CA ARG A 447 -36.46 -6.33 -0.71
C ARG A 447 -35.83 -5.66 -1.95
N ASN A 448 -36.63 -5.35 -2.94
CA ASN A 448 -36.25 -4.47 -4.04
C ASN A 448 -36.20 -3.02 -3.53
N GLY A 449 -35.34 -2.20 -4.13
CA GLY A 449 -35.20 -0.79 -3.78
C GLY A 449 -34.46 -0.02 -4.86
N LYS A 450 -34.42 1.31 -4.72
CA LYS A 450 -33.68 2.21 -5.61
C LYS A 450 -32.61 2.96 -4.82
N LEU A 451 -31.49 3.22 -5.47
CA LEU A 451 -30.44 4.10 -4.95
C LEU A 451 -30.52 5.45 -5.63
N GLU A 452 -30.46 6.52 -4.87
CA GLU A 452 -30.50 7.88 -5.43
C GLU A 452 -29.12 8.36 -5.85
N ARG A 453 -28.07 8.07 -5.07
CA ARG A 453 -26.70 8.56 -5.27
C ARG A 453 -25.64 7.63 -4.65
N GLY A 454 -24.37 7.90 -4.93
CA GLY A 454 -23.21 7.27 -4.32
C GLY A 454 -22.59 6.12 -5.13
N PHE A 455 -21.44 5.63 -4.68
CA PHE A 455 -20.61 4.63 -5.35
C PHE A 455 -21.38 3.36 -5.77
N ILE A 456 -22.29 2.86 -4.91
CA ILE A 456 -23.05 1.63 -5.23
C ILE A 456 -24.02 1.89 -6.39
N LYS A 457 -24.65 3.07 -6.45
CA LYS A 457 -25.51 3.45 -7.58
C LYS A 457 -24.73 3.57 -8.88
N GLU A 458 -23.61 4.28 -8.86
CA GLU A 458 -22.77 4.50 -10.04
C GLU A 458 -22.30 3.17 -10.64
N ARG A 459 -21.94 2.21 -9.79
CA ARG A 459 -21.33 0.96 -10.22
C ARG A 459 -22.29 -0.20 -10.40
N TYR A 460 -23.32 -0.28 -9.55
CA TYR A 460 -24.23 -1.43 -9.47
C TYR A 460 -25.69 -1.07 -9.72
N GLY A 461 -26.04 0.20 -9.86
CA GLY A 461 -27.42 0.67 -9.98
C GLY A 461 -28.18 0.15 -11.22
N LYS A 462 -27.46 -0.28 -12.27
CA LYS A 462 -28.03 -0.90 -13.46
C LYS A 462 -28.35 -2.40 -13.28
N SER A 463 -27.95 -3.01 -12.16
CA SER A 463 -28.15 -4.43 -11.93
C SER A 463 -29.55 -4.74 -11.42
N LYS A 464 -30.28 -5.62 -12.10
CA LYS A 464 -31.55 -6.18 -11.62
C LYS A 464 -31.39 -7.10 -10.40
N GLN A 465 -30.15 -7.47 -10.04
CA GLN A 465 -29.82 -8.32 -8.90
C GLN A 465 -29.59 -7.54 -7.60
N LEU A 466 -29.61 -6.20 -7.65
CA LEU A 466 -29.45 -5.35 -6.46
C LEU A 466 -30.63 -5.61 -5.49
N ARG A 467 -30.32 -5.86 -4.23
CA ARG A 467 -31.30 -6.09 -3.16
C ARG A 467 -30.98 -5.18 -1.98
N PHE A 468 -31.97 -4.99 -1.12
CA PHE A 468 -31.85 -4.18 0.07
C PHE A 468 -32.27 -4.99 1.30
N LEU A 469 -31.58 -4.78 2.38
CA LEU A 469 -31.89 -5.33 3.69
C LEU A 469 -31.93 -4.19 4.70
N ASN A 470 -33.07 -4.00 5.34
CA ASN A 470 -33.30 -2.87 6.28
C ASN A 470 -32.88 -1.51 5.69
N GLY A 471 -33.23 -1.23 4.43
CA GLY A 471 -32.89 0.01 3.74
C GLY A 471 -31.45 0.08 3.20
N HIS A 472 -30.57 -0.86 3.55
CA HIS A 472 -29.18 -0.88 3.11
C HIS A 472 -28.99 -1.77 1.87
N PRO A 473 -28.27 -1.30 0.84
CA PRO A 473 -28.04 -2.07 -0.38
C PRO A 473 -27.07 -3.23 -0.14
N LEU A 474 -27.36 -4.38 -0.75
CA LEU A 474 -26.45 -5.52 -0.88
C LEU A 474 -25.88 -5.55 -2.30
N ILE A 475 -24.58 -5.46 -2.45
CA ILE A 475 -23.88 -5.51 -3.75
C ILE A 475 -24.12 -6.88 -4.38
N PRO A 476 -24.61 -6.93 -5.64
CA PRO A 476 -24.86 -8.19 -6.33
C PRO A 476 -23.55 -8.92 -6.66
N ILE A 477 -23.43 -10.19 -6.27
CA ILE A 477 -22.22 -11.00 -6.49
C ILE A 477 -21.94 -11.16 -7.99
N GLY A 478 -22.95 -11.49 -8.76
CA GLY A 478 -22.82 -11.81 -10.20
C GLY A 478 -22.67 -10.62 -11.14
N TYR A 479 -22.75 -9.38 -10.63
CA TYR A 479 -22.68 -8.19 -11.48
C TYR A 479 -21.33 -7.51 -11.36
N VAL A 480 -20.44 -7.78 -12.30
CA VAL A 480 -19.10 -7.19 -12.38
C VAL A 480 -18.90 -6.49 -13.73
N GLN A 481 -18.24 -5.34 -13.69
CA GLN A 481 -17.83 -4.61 -14.90
C GLN A 481 -16.35 -4.92 -15.20
N THR A 482 -16.09 -5.53 -16.36
CA THR A 482 -14.73 -5.81 -16.84
C THR A 482 -13.96 -4.51 -17.10
N ARG A 483 -12.66 -4.53 -16.86
CA ARG A 483 -11.73 -3.45 -17.20
C ARG A 483 -10.43 -4.03 -17.69
N ASP A 484 -9.92 -3.53 -18.80
CA ASP A 484 -8.59 -3.91 -19.29
C ASP A 484 -7.50 -3.51 -18.30
N ALA A 485 -6.56 -4.42 -18.09
CA ALA A 485 -5.40 -4.15 -17.24
C ALA A 485 -4.52 -3.06 -17.85
N GLN A 486 -4.24 -2.03 -17.08
CA GLN A 486 -3.48 -0.87 -17.53
C GLN A 486 -1.99 -1.01 -17.21
N HIS A 487 -1.14 -0.59 -18.14
CA HIS A 487 0.29 -0.46 -17.88
C HIS A 487 0.56 0.75 -16.97
N LYS A 488 1.57 0.62 -16.10
CA LYS A 488 2.08 1.77 -15.37
C LYS A 488 2.59 2.81 -16.37
N LYS A 489 2.12 4.05 -16.28
CA LYS A 489 2.70 5.16 -17.03
C LYS A 489 4.11 5.43 -16.51
N LYS A 490 5.07 5.69 -17.41
CA LYS A 490 6.46 5.97 -17.03
C LYS A 490 6.57 7.23 -16.17
N THR A 491 5.76 8.24 -16.45
CA THR A 491 5.69 9.51 -15.71
C THR A 491 5.24 9.36 -14.27
N VAL A 492 4.43 8.35 -13.94
CA VAL A 492 3.94 8.13 -12.57
C VAL A 492 5.09 7.69 -11.65
N ASN A 493 5.59 8.63 -10.86
CA ASN A 493 6.68 8.42 -9.91
C ASN A 493 6.48 9.33 -8.68
N ARG A 494 6.50 8.77 -7.47
CA ARG A 494 6.32 9.55 -6.24
C ARG A 494 7.52 10.41 -5.86
N TYR A 495 8.69 10.17 -6.48
CA TYR A 495 9.95 10.85 -6.20
C TYR A 495 10.33 11.89 -7.27
N THR A 496 9.39 12.27 -8.12
CA THR A 496 9.56 13.37 -9.07
C THR A 496 8.37 14.32 -9.00
N PRO A 497 8.55 15.65 -9.13
CA PRO A 497 7.43 16.62 -9.11
C PRO A 497 6.36 16.31 -10.15
N GLU A 498 6.77 16.00 -11.39
CA GLU A 498 5.87 15.67 -12.50
C GLU A 498 5.08 14.39 -12.23
N GLY A 499 5.75 13.38 -11.68
CA GLY A 499 5.12 12.11 -11.33
C GLY A 499 4.12 12.27 -10.18
N ARG A 500 4.40 13.13 -9.21
CA ARG A 500 3.45 13.47 -8.14
C ARG A 500 2.26 14.26 -8.65
N ALA A 501 2.47 15.20 -9.55
CA ALA A 501 1.36 15.95 -10.16
C ALA A 501 0.38 15.02 -10.90
N GLU A 502 0.88 13.94 -11.50
CA GLU A 502 0.03 12.93 -12.14
C GLU A 502 -0.69 12.01 -11.14
N ILE A 503 -0.05 11.70 -10.01
CA ILE A 503 -0.66 10.88 -8.93
C ILE A 503 -1.72 11.67 -8.17
N HIS A 504 -1.45 12.96 -7.90
CA HIS A 504 -2.28 13.82 -7.07
C HIS A 504 -2.54 15.16 -7.76
N LYS A 505 -3.79 15.48 -7.97
CA LYS A 505 -4.21 16.81 -8.41
C LYS A 505 -4.23 17.76 -7.20
N ASN A 506 -3.39 18.80 -7.24
CA ASN A 506 -3.32 19.95 -6.33
C ASN A 506 -3.50 19.73 -4.81
N LEU A 507 -2.51 20.17 -4.06
CA LEU A 507 -2.57 20.28 -2.59
C LEU A 507 -3.41 21.50 -2.21
N GLY A 508 -4.50 21.29 -1.47
CA GLY A 508 -5.42 22.35 -1.03
C GLY A 508 -5.13 22.94 0.35
N VAL A 509 -3.87 22.87 0.82
CA VAL A 509 -3.49 23.28 2.18
C VAL A 509 -2.20 24.10 2.14
N ASN A 510 -2.10 25.09 3.02
CA ASN A 510 -0.87 25.84 3.23
C ASN A 510 0.21 24.95 3.85
N THR A 511 1.21 24.60 3.05
CA THR A 511 2.30 23.71 3.45
C THR A 511 3.23 24.36 4.48
N ASP A 512 3.43 25.66 4.43
CA ASP A 512 4.33 26.38 5.35
C ASP A 512 3.79 26.35 6.78
N THR A 513 2.48 26.60 6.96
CA THR A 513 1.82 26.48 8.26
C THR A 513 1.86 25.04 8.78
N MET A 514 1.74 24.06 7.89
CA MET A 514 1.83 22.64 8.28
C MET A 514 3.24 22.25 8.72
N ILE A 515 4.27 22.73 8.00
CA ILE A 515 5.69 22.52 8.36
C ILE A 515 6.00 23.20 9.69
N TRP A 516 5.46 24.41 9.90
CA TRP A 516 5.61 25.11 11.18
C TRP A 516 4.99 24.29 12.33
N LEU A 517 3.75 23.79 12.17
CA LEU A 517 3.11 22.93 13.17
C LEU A 517 3.94 21.68 13.50
N MET A 518 4.58 21.08 12.51
CA MET A 518 5.43 19.91 12.68
C MET A 518 6.72 20.25 13.46
N ARG A 519 7.35 21.40 13.15
CA ARG A 519 8.62 21.84 13.76
C ARG A 519 8.46 22.55 15.11
N THR A 520 7.21 22.90 15.49
CA THR A 520 6.93 23.55 16.77
C THR A 520 6.37 22.50 17.74
N PRO A 521 7.22 21.90 18.59
CA PRO A 521 6.78 20.95 19.61
C PRO A 521 5.84 21.64 20.61
N VAL A 522 4.89 20.90 21.14
CA VAL A 522 4.09 21.35 22.28
C VAL A 522 4.62 20.61 23.49
N LEU A 523 5.19 21.39 24.42
CA LEU A 523 5.76 20.84 25.64
C LEU A 523 4.73 20.01 26.41
N ASP A 524 5.17 18.95 27.05
CA ASP A 524 4.37 18.03 27.88
C ASP A 524 3.20 17.35 27.17
N LYS A 525 3.21 17.28 25.81
CA LYS A 525 2.19 16.58 25.03
C LYS A 525 2.72 15.26 24.44
N SER A 526 1.78 14.32 24.25
CA SER A 526 2.11 13.00 23.68
C SER A 526 2.44 13.08 22.19
N ILE A 527 3.20 12.10 21.69
CA ILE A 527 3.44 11.93 20.26
C ILE A 527 2.13 11.72 19.49
N GLU A 528 1.10 11.13 20.12
CA GLU A 528 -0.21 10.98 19.50
C GLU A 528 -0.91 12.33 19.32
N PHE A 529 -0.80 13.24 20.29
CA PHE A 529 -1.31 14.62 20.18
C PHE A 529 -0.62 15.35 19.03
N ALA A 530 0.73 15.32 18.99
CA ALA A 530 1.52 15.99 17.97
C ALA A 530 1.18 15.48 16.55
N ASP A 531 1.09 14.16 16.36
CA ASP A 531 0.71 13.54 15.09
C ASP A 531 -0.74 13.87 14.68
N ASN A 532 -1.68 13.84 15.63
CA ASN A 532 -3.08 14.15 15.37
C ASN A 532 -3.30 15.63 15.04
N ARG A 533 -2.53 16.56 15.64
CA ARG A 533 -2.57 17.99 15.33
C ARG A 533 -2.32 18.26 13.84
N ILE A 534 -1.30 17.61 13.27
CA ILE A 534 -0.99 17.71 11.84
C ILE A 534 -2.09 17.07 11.00
N SER A 535 -2.61 15.90 11.44
CA SER A 535 -3.70 15.20 10.76
C SER A 535 -4.97 16.04 10.68
N LEU A 536 -5.30 16.74 11.76
CA LEU A 536 -6.46 17.64 11.85
C LEU A 536 -6.30 18.86 10.94
N PHE A 537 -5.10 19.46 10.91
CA PHE A 537 -4.83 20.58 10.02
C PHE A 537 -5.09 20.21 8.56
N ALA A 538 -4.61 19.06 8.13
CA ALA A 538 -4.88 18.55 6.79
C ALA A 538 -6.37 18.24 6.55
N ALA A 539 -7.04 17.61 7.51
CA ALA A 539 -8.45 17.23 7.39
C ALA A 539 -9.40 18.43 7.40
N GLN A 540 -9.03 19.49 8.11
CA GLN A 540 -9.76 20.76 8.17
C GLN A 540 -9.34 21.75 7.07
N TYR A 541 -8.45 21.33 6.14
CA TYR A 541 -7.93 22.17 5.05
C TYR A 541 -7.28 23.46 5.53
N GLY A 542 -6.56 23.39 6.66
CA GLY A 542 -5.91 24.54 7.27
C GLY A 542 -6.89 25.59 7.80
N ARG A 543 -8.12 25.20 8.11
CA ARG A 543 -9.20 26.12 8.55
C ARG A 543 -9.71 25.80 9.94
N CYS A 544 -10.09 26.85 10.67
CA CYS A 544 -10.78 26.73 11.94
C CYS A 544 -12.09 25.93 11.80
N ALA A 545 -12.33 24.97 12.68
CA ALA A 545 -13.52 24.10 12.62
C ALA A 545 -14.84 24.87 12.83
N ILE A 546 -14.80 26.01 13.51
CA ILE A 546 -15.97 26.83 13.84
C ILE A 546 -16.16 27.93 12.81
N THR A 547 -15.19 28.83 12.68
CA THR A 547 -15.30 30.03 11.83
C THR A 547 -15.06 29.73 10.34
N GLY A 548 -14.28 28.67 10.02
CA GLY A 548 -13.84 28.38 8.65
C GLY A 548 -12.74 29.32 8.15
N THR A 549 -12.21 30.22 8.99
CA THR A 549 -11.07 31.09 8.67
C THR A 549 -9.79 30.26 8.55
N GLU A 550 -8.82 30.75 7.77
CA GLU A 550 -7.52 30.11 7.64
C GLU A 550 -6.76 30.17 8.97
N LEU A 551 -6.16 29.04 9.36
CA LEU A 551 -5.37 28.93 10.57
C LEU A 551 -3.92 29.37 10.26
N MET A 552 -3.47 30.41 10.96
CA MET A 552 -2.09 30.92 10.85
C MET A 552 -1.21 30.38 11.97
N PRO A 553 0.11 30.27 11.79
CA PRO A 553 1.02 29.66 12.76
C PRO A 553 0.86 30.16 14.21
N TYR A 554 0.60 31.46 14.37
CA TYR A 554 0.45 32.13 15.67
C TYR A 554 -0.97 32.09 16.26
N ASP A 555 -1.94 31.48 15.55
CA ASP A 555 -3.37 31.51 15.91
C ASP A 555 -3.99 30.10 15.83
N ILE A 556 -3.21 29.06 16.14
CA ILE A 556 -3.67 27.67 16.11
C ILE A 556 -3.80 27.10 17.51
N GLY A 557 -5.03 26.91 17.97
CA GLY A 557 -5.37 26.13 19.16
C GLY A 557 -5.77 24.69 18.79
N CYS A 558 -5.14 23.69 19.41
CA CYS A 558 -5.60 22.30 19.34
C CYS A 558 -6.38 21.97 20.61
N HIS A 559 -7.71 21.95 20.48
CA HIS A 559 -8.63 21.82 21.61
C HIS A 559 -9.04 20.35 21.82
N HIS A 560 -9.03 19.91 23.08
CA HIS A 560 -9.63 18.64 23.51
C HIS A 560 -11.14 18.86 23.70
N LYS A 561 -11.97 18.20 22.88
CA LYS A 561 -13.43 18.30 22.97
C LYS A 561 -13.96 17.93 24.35
N VAL A 562 -13.43 16.83 24.90
CA VAL A 562 -13.58 16.44 26.30
C VAL A 562 -12.22 16.67 26.94
N PRO A 563 -12.10 17.52 27.99
CA PRO A 563 -10.85 17.79 28.68
C PRO A 563 -10.20 16.53 29.24
N LEU A 564 -8.86 16.51 29.35
CA LEU A 564 -8.13 15.38 29.89
C LEU A 564 -8.54 15.07 31.34
N GLU A 565 -8.82 16.08 32.13
CA GLU A 565 -9.32 16.01 33.51
C GLU A 565 -10.66 15.27 33.59
N ASN A 566 -11.49 15.37 32.55
CA ASN A 566 -12.79 14.73 32.46
C ASN A 566 -12.75 13.39 31.69
N GLY A 567 -11.57 12.73 31.64
CA GLY A 567 -11.38 11.45 30.97
C GLY A 567 -11.20 11.55 29.44
N GLY A 568 -10.97 12.74 28.92
CA GLY A 568 -10.59 12.95 27.51
C GLY A 568 -9.26 12.29 27.17
N THR A 569 -8.95 12.16 25.88
CA THR A 569 -7.72 11.53 25.38
C THR A 569 -7.13 12.32 24.21
N ASP A 570 -5.86 12.08 23.89
CA ASP A 570 -5.19 12.64 22.70
C ASP A 570 -5.62 12.01 21.38
N LYS A 571 -6.63 11.14 21.37
CA LYS A 571 -7.15 10.51 20.15
C LYS A 571 -7.69 11.54 19.17
N TYR A 572 -7.48 11.30 17.88
CA TYR A 572 -7.96 12.14 16.79
C TYR A 572 -9.45 12.55 16.92
N SER A 573 -10.31 11.65 17.37
CA SER A 573 -11.76 11.92 17.55
C SER A 573 -12.06 12.95 18.64
N ASN A 574 -11.19 13.06 19.64
CA ASN A 574 -11.35 14.00 20.76
C ASN A 574 -10.70 15.37 20.53
N LEU A 575 -9.92 15.53 19.46
CA LEU A 575 -9.21 16.76 19.14
C LEU A 575 -9.88 17.54 18.01
N VAL A 576 -9.71 18.86 18.01
CA VAL A 576 -10.15 19.77 16.94
C VAL A 576 -9.24 20.99 16.88
N LEU A 577 -8.94 21.49 15.68
CA LEU A 577 -8.20 22.73 15.50
C LEU A 577 -9.14 23.92 15.36
N VAL A 578 -8.87 24.95 16.12
CA VAL A 578 -9.61 26.21 16.15
C VAL A 578 -8.63 27.37 16.21
N THR A 579 -9.09 28.59 15.96
CA THR A 579 -8.30 29.80 16.25
C THR A 579 -8.22 30.01 17.76
N GLU A 580 -7.19 30.74 18.23
CA GLU A 580 -7.01 31.04 19.64
C GLU A 580 -8.23 31.73 20.24
N ALA A 581 -8.80 32.73 19.55
CA ALA A 581 -10.02 33.40 19.96
C ALA A 581 -11.21 32.45 20.15
N VAL A 582 -11.37 31.45 19.27
CA VAL A 582 -12.42 30.43 19.42
C VAL A 582 -12.08 29.50 20.59
N HIS A 583 -10.82 29.14 20.78
CA HIS A 583 -10.37 28.29 21.90
C HIS A 583 -10.67 28.95 23.26
N LEU A 584 -10.35 30.23 23.39
CA LEU A 584 -10.69 31.02 24.58
C LEU A 584 -12.20 31.10 24.79
N LEU A 585 -12.97 31.31 23.72
CA LEU A 585 -14.43 31.39 23.82
C LEU A 585 -15.09 30.05 24.20
N ILE A 586 -14.48 28.91 23.86
CA ILE A 586 -14.96 27.59 24.30
C ILE A 586 -14.90 27.47 25.83
N HIS A 587 -13.88 28.01 26.46
CA HIS A 587 -13.65 27.91 27.91
C HIS A 587 -14.14 29.15 28.72
N ALA A 588 -14.50 30.24 28.06
CA ALA A 588 -14.93 31.45 28.74
C ALA A 588 -16.21 31.23 29.56
N THR A 589 -16.18 31.65 30.84
CA THR A 589 -17.33 31.64 31.75
C THR A 589 -17.78 33.04 32.15
N LEU A 590 -16.89 34.06 32.04
CA LEU A 590 -17.18 35.45 32.33
C LEU A 590 -17.90 36.11 31.15
N GLU A 591 -19.03 36.77 31.41
CA GLU A 591 -19.86 37.40 30.40
C GLU A 591 -19.09 38.45 29.58
N GLU A 592 -18.27 39.27 30.20
CA GLU A 592 -17.45 40.26 29.51
C GLU A 592 -16.51 39.63 28.47
N THR A 593 -15.89 38.50 28.84
CA THR A 593 -15.01 37.74 27.94
C THR A 593 -15.81 37.14 26.78
N ILE A 594 -16.97 36.60 27.07
CA ILE A 594 -17.88 36.02 26.06
C ILE A 594 -18.28 37.10 25.05
N GLN A 595 -18.77 38.26 25.52
CA GLN A 595 -19.20 39.34 24.64
C GLN A 595 -18.05 39.92 23.82
N LYS A 596 -16.85 40.06 24.41
CA LYS A 596 -15.63 40.48 23.70
C LYS A 596 -15.35 39.61 22.48
N TYR A 597 -15.29 38.28 22.67
CA TYR A 597 -14.95 37.35 21.58
C TYR A 597 -16.11 37.15 20.61
N LEU A 598 -17.37 37.18 21.04
CA LEU A 598 -18.53 37.18 20.13
C LEU A 598 -18.51 38.38 19.17
N LYS A 599 -18.23 39.57 19.69
CA LYS A 599 -18.11 40.80 18.89
C LYS A 599 -16.92 40.71 17.91
N GLN A 600 -15.81 40.10 18.33
CA GLN A 600 -14.62 39.90 17.48
C GLN A 600 -14.89 38.89 16.39
N LEU A 601 -15.52 37.75 16.69
CA LEU A 601 -15.68 36.62 15.78
C LEU A 601 -16.91 36.74 14.87
N GLN A 602 -17.90 37.53 15.22
CA GLN A 602 -19.16 37.72 14.48
C GLN A 602 -19.75 36.40 13.94
N LEU A 603 -19.95 35.43 14.84
CA LEU A 603 -20.39 34.08 14.49
C LEU A 603 -21.83 34.09 13.97
N ASN A 604 -22.08 33.42 12.85
CA ASN A 604 -23.44 33.16 12.41
C ASN A 604 -24.09 32.03 13.24
N LYS A 605 -25.42 31.87 13.13
CA LYS A 605 -26.21 30.89 13.88
C LYS A 605 -25.62 29.46 13.81
N LYS A 606 -25.20 28.98 12.62
CA LYS A 606 -24.62 27.66 12.45
C LYS A 606 -23.25 27.52 13.12
N GLN A 607 -22.46 28.56 13.14
CA GLN A 607 -21.17 28.61 13.82
C GLN A 607 -21.32 28.61 15.32
N LEU A 608 -22.30 29.39 15.84
CA LEU A 608 -22.65 29.42 17.26
C LEU A 608 -23.16 28.05 17.75
N GLU A 609 -24.02 27.39 16.99
CA GLU A 609 -24.45 26.01 17.28
C GLU A 609 -23.28 25.03 17.39
N LYS A 610 -22.30 25.13 16.47
CA LYS A 610 -21.07 24.28 16.53
C LYS A 610 -20.23 24.61 17.75
N LEU A 611 -20.07 25.89 18.07
CA LEU A 611 -19.34 26.34 19.26
C LEU A 611 -19.99 25.77 20.53
N ASN A 612 -21.30 25.93 20.66
CA ASN A 612 -22.09 25.47 21.82
C ASN A 612 -21.99 23.94 22.01
N LYS A 613 -21.88 23.16 20.93
CA LYS A 613 -21.56 21.72 21.02
C LYS A 613 -20.22 21.47 21.67
N LEU A 614 -19.19 22.24 21.32
CA LEU A 614 -17.85 22.12 21.93
C LEU A 614 -17.85 22.57 23.39
N ARG A 615 -18.54 23.71 23.70
CA ARG A 615 -18.70 24.21 25.07
C ARG A 615 -19.35 23.17 25.97
N LYS A 616 -20.42 22.54 25.51
CA LYS A 616 -21.12 21.47 26.24
C LYS A 616 -20.17 20.28 26.54
N LEU A 617 -19.37 19.87 25.55
CA LEU A 617 -18.41 18.80 25.73
C LEU A 617 -17.23 19.16 26.66
N ALA A 618 -16.87 20.44 26.69
CA ALA A 618 -15.86 20.99 27.60
C ALA A 618 -16.38 21.27 29.01
N GLY A 619 -17.68 21.07 29.25
CA GLY A 619 -18.31 21.33 30.57
C GLY A 619 -18.68 22.79 30.80
N THR A 620 -18.72 23.65 29.76
CA THR A 620 -19.07 25.06 29.85
C THR A 620 -20.51 25.32 29.37
N PRO A 621 -21.24 26.28 29.95
CA PRO A 621 -22.63 26.62 29.55
C PRO A 621 -22.70 27.06 28.07
N ALA A 622 -23.82 26.77 27.42
CA ALA A 622 -24.07 27.26 26.07
C ALA A 622 -24.28 28.81 26.09
N ILE A 623 -23.87 29.47 25.02
CA ILE A 623 -24.08 30.89 24.78
C ILE A 623 -25.40 31.03 24.02
N ALA A 624 -26.24 31.95 24.43
CA ALA A 624 -27.57 32.24 23.86
C ALA A 624 -27.47 32.84 22.45
#